data_140d0495f369902b7350d7bf09d4dcc8
#
_entry.id   140d0495f369902b7350d7bf09d4dcc8
#
_cell.length_a   1.000
_cell.length_b   1.000
_cell.length_c   1.000
_cell.angle_alpha   90.00
_cell.angle_beta   90.00
_cell.angle_gamma   90.00
#
_symmetry.space_group_name_H-M   'P 1'
#
loop_
_entity.id
_entity.type
_entity.pdbx_description
1 polymer ?
#
loop_
_entity_poly.entity_id
_entity_poly.type
_entity_poly.pdbx_seq_one_letter_code
_entity_poly.pdbx_strand_id
1 'polypeptide(L)'
;MAQSSETPVATLIGDVIGSRLHADRAFLQHRLDDALAAASQRVAALQPVEVSVGDEFQGAYARLADAMLAALLIRLELLPEIDTRYGLGWGPIEVFDPARRPAAQDGPGWWAARDALTEVEQRAEHTQSRHLRTWFVDRSTTASAGSAPRSAPAGFAVAFLSVRDEIIAGMDERKHRLLRGVLTGATQAELASAEGITQPAVSQLLTRSGAHAVRLAHEQLDEILP
;
A
#
# COMPACT_ATOMS: atom_id res chain seq x y z
N MET A 1 11.18 -10.61 -26.49
CA MET A 1 10.13 -9.74 -27.05
C MET A 1 9.51 -8.98 -25.91
N ALA A 2 9.48 -7.65 -25.98
CA ALA A 2 8.81 -6.83 -24.98
C ALA A 2 7.31 -7.18 -24.93
N GLN A 3 6.77 -7.37 -23.74
CA GLN A 3 5.32 -7.54 -23.55
C GLN A 3 4.76 -6.19 -23.12
N SER A 4 4.14 -5.47 -24.08
CA SER A 4 3.39 -4.27 -23.77
C SER A 4 1.97 -4.65 -23.36
N SER A 5 1.53 -4.25 -22.18
CA SER A 5 0.12 -4.32 -21.79
C SER A 5 -0.52 -2.99 -22.16
N GLU A 6 -1.33 -2.96 -23.21
CA GLU A 6 -2.18 -1.79 -23.50
C GLU A 6 -3.25 -1.57 -22.42
N THR A 7 -3.57 -2.63 -21.66
CA THR A 7 -4.52 -2.56 -20.54
C THR A 7 -3.84 -1.94 -19.33
N PRO A 8 -4.42 -0.90 -18.72
CA PRO A 8 -3.90 -0.32 -17.49
C PRO A 8 -3.84 -1.35 -16.37
N VAL A 9 -2.82 -1.25 -15.53
CA VAL A 9 -2.60 -2.04 -14.33
C VAL A 9 -2.28 -1.11 -13.16
N ALA A 10 -2.47 -1.61 -11.94
CA ALA A 10 -2.05 -0.91 -10.75
C ALA A 10 -0.58 -1.19 -10.44
N THR A 11 0.20 -0.14 -10.26
CA THR A 11 1.61 -0.21 -9.85
C THR A 11 1.76 0.35 -8.45
N LEU A 12 2.67 -0.24 -7.68
CA LEU A 12 3.02 0.17 -6.33
C LEU A 12 4.52 0.41 -6.27
N ILE A 13 4.92 1.58 -5.79
CA ILE A 13 6.28 1.87 -5.34
C ILE A 13 6.19 2.28 -3.89
N GLY A 14 7.03 1.71 -3.03
CA GLY A 14 7.11 2.09 -1.62
C GLY A 14 8.55 2.31 -1.18
N ASP A 15 8.72 3.10 -0.13
CA ASP A 15 10.00 3.35 0.53
C ASP A 15 9.88 3.32 2.06
N VAL A 16 11.00 3.15 2.73
CA VAL A 16 11.08 3.19 4.20
C VAL A 16 11.38 4.61 4.66
N ILE A 17 10.52 5.14 5.54
CA ILE A 17 10.70 6.49 6.12
C ILE A 17 11.90 6.48 7.05
N GLY A 18 12.83 7.39 6.79
CA GLY A 18 14.02 7.54 7.64
C GLY A 18 14.98 6.36 7.60
N SER A 19 14.98 5.56 6.56
CA SER A 19 15.83 4.36 6.41
C SER A 19 17.30 4.60 6.74
N ARG A 20 17.83 5.79 6.41
CA ARG A 20 19.23 6.16 6.69
C ARG A 20 19.54 6.30 8.17
N LEU A 21 18.52 6.49 9.02
CA LEU A 21 18.65 6.63 10.47
C LEU A 21 18.62 5.27 11.20
N HIS A 22 18.21 4.20 10.52
CA HIS A 22 18.23 2.86 11.09
C HIS A 22 19.68 2.36 11.21
N ALA A 23 20.13 2.18 12.47
CA ALA A 23 21.49 1.73 12.76
C ALA A 23 21.73 0.27 12.30
N ASP A 24 20.71 -0.58 12.43
CA ASP A 24 20.77 -1.98 11.98
C ASP A 24 20.11 -2.13 10.60
N ARG A 25 20.93 -2.06 9.56
CA ARG A 25 20.50 -2.22 8.16
C ARG A 25 20.10 -3.66 7.85
N ALA A 26 20.71 -4.65 8.50
CA ALA A 26 20.38 -6.06 8.28
C ALA A 26 19.00 -6.39 8.86
N PHE A 27 18.69 -5.89 10.06
CA PHE A 27 17.37 -6.01 10.66
C PHE A 27 16.29 -5.36 9.76
N LEU A 28 16.52 -4.13 9.30
CA LEU A 28 15.60 -3.42 8.43
C LEU A 28 15.30 -4.22 7.16
N GLN A 29 16.36 -4.72 6.50
CA GLN A 29 16.21 -5.49 5.27
C GLN A 29 15.42 -6.78 5.51
N HIS A 30 15.76 -7.52 6.57
CA HIS A 30 15.06 -8.77 6.90
C HIS A 30 13.57 -8.53 7.21
N ARG A 31 13.27 -7.50 8.02
CA ARG A 31 11.87 -7.14 8.32
C ARG A 31 11.10 -6.72 7.07
N LEU A 32 11.76 -5.99 6.16
CA LEU A 32 11.16 -5.60 4.89
C LEU A 32 10.85 -6.82 4.02
N ASP A 33 11.82 -7.71 3.83
CA ASP A 33 11.65 -8.94 3.04
C ASP A 33 10.52 -9.82 3.59
N ASP A 34 10.42 -9.98 4.91
CA ASP A 34 9.34 -10.72 5.57
C ASP A 34 7.96 -10.07 5.28
N ALA A 35 7.86 -8.75 5.41
CA ALA A 35 6.62 -8.03 5.19
C ALA A 35 6.15 -8.10 3.72
N LEU A 36 7.09 -7.96 2.77
CA LEU A 36 6.79 -8.10 1.34
C LEU A 36 6.34 -9.52 0.99
N ALA A 37 7.00 -10.54 1.55
CA ALA A 37 6.62 -11.94 1.38
C ALA A 37 5.22 -12.23 1.96
N ALA A 38 4.93 -11.74 3.18
CA ALA A 38 3.63 -11.91 3.82
C ALA A 38 2.49 -11.27 3.01
N ALA A 39 2.69 -10.06 2.48
CA ALA A 39 1.73 -9.39 1.62
C ALA A 39 1.50 -10.15 0.30
N SER A 40 2.57 -10.64 -0.34
CA SER A 40 2.51 -11.39 -1.60
C SER A 40 1.78 -12.74 -1.44
N GLN A 41 1.76 -13.33 -0.24
CA GLN A 41 0.98 -14.54 0.04
C GLN A 41 -0.54 -14.26 0.17
N ARG A 42 -0.94 -13.02 0.42
CA ARG A 42 -2.33 -12.62 0.70
C ARG A 42 -3.01 -11.92 -0.47
N VAL A 43 -2.23 -11.19 -1.26
CA VAL A 43 -2.75 -10.41 -2.38
C VAL A 43 -2.13 -10.92 -3.68
N ALA A 44 -2.97 -11.36 -4.61
CA ALA A 44 -2.52 -11.82 -5.91
C ALA A 44 -1.92 -10.66 -6.72
N ALA A 45 -0.71 -10.83 -7.21
CA ALA A 45 0.01 -9.82 -7.97
C ALA A 45 0.34 -10.31 -9.38
N LEU A 46 0.34 -9.40 -10.36
CA LEU A 46 0.92 -9.63 -11.68
C LEU A 46 2.45 -9.75 -11.57
N GLN A 47 3.02 -8.90 -10.71
CA GLN A 47 4.42 -8.96 -10.31
C GLN A 47 4.47 -8.83 -8.80
N PRO A 48 5.01 -9.83 -8.09
CA PRO A 48 5.17 -9.76 -6.64
C PRO A 48 5.90 -8.48 -6.23
N VAL A 49 5.58 -7.97 -5.05
CA VAL A 49 6.30 -6.82 -4.53
C VAL A 49 7.69 -7.28 -4.05
N GLU A 50 8.73 -6.66 -4.62
CA GLU A 50 10.14 -7.00 -4.38
C GLU A 50 10.96 -5.72 -4.16
N VAL A 51 12.04 -5.82 -3.39
CA VAL A 51 12.99 -4.70 -3.22
C VAL A 51 13.65 -4.40 -4.56
N SER A 52 13.67 -3.13 -4.94
CA SER A 52 14.25 -2.64 -6.20
C SER A 52 15.65 -2.06 -6.01
N VAL A 53 15.79 -1.02 -5.19
CA VAL A 53 17.08 -0.37 -4.87
C VAL A 53 17.07 0.12 -3.42
N GLY A 54 18.01 -0.34 -2.62
CA GLY A 54 18.16 0.10 -1.23
C GLY A 54 16.98 -0.32 -0.37
N ASP A 55 16.15 0.61 0.02
CA ASP A 55 14.94 0.44 0.82
C ASP A 55 13.65 0.70 0.02
N GLU A 56 13.79 0.90 -1.28
CA GLU A 56 12.66 1.02 -2.19
C GLU A 56 12.22 -0.35 -2.69
N PHE A 57 10.91 -0.55 -2.78
CA PHE A 57 10.29 -1.77 -3.26
C PHE A 57 9.15 -1.47 -4.23
N GLN A 58 8.86 -2.40 -5.13
CA GLN A 58 7.87 -2.22 -6.17
C GLN A 58 7.13 -3.51 -6.51
N GLY A 59 5.87 -3.37 -6.97
CA GLY A 59 5.04 -4.48 -7.42
C GLY A 59 3.94 -4.01 -8.37
N ALA A 60 3.31 -4.95 -9.10
CA ALA A 60 2.22 -4.64 -10.00
C ALA A 60 1.04 -5.60 -9.80
N TYR A 61 -0.17 -5.07 -9.90
CA TYR A 61 -1.41 -5.75 -9.61
C TYR A 61 -2.41 -5.54 -10.75
N ALA A 62 -3.30 -6.52 -10.94
CA ALA A 62 -4.34 -6.38 -11.95
C ALA A 62 -5.36 -5.29 -11.58
N ARG A 63 -5.56 -5.05 -10.26
CA ARG A 63 -6.60 -4.16 -9.73
C ARG A 63 -5.99 -3.15 -8.75
N LEU A 64 -6.54 -1.94 -8.77
CA LEU A 64 -6.13 -0.89 -7.83
C LEU A 64 -6.46 -1.24 -6.37
N ALA A 65 -7.58 -1.92 -6.14
CA ALA A 65 -7.95 -2.40 -4.80
C ALA A 65 -6.90 -3.34 -4.21
N ASP A 66 -6.33 -4.24 -5.02
CA ASP A 66 -5.27 -5.16 -4.62
C ASP A 66 -3.98 -4.40 -4.24
N ALA A 67 -3.57 -3.43 -5.05
CA ALA A 67 -2.41 -2.59 -4.73
C ALA A 67 -2.60 -1.79 -3.43
N MET A 68 -3.82 -1.25 -3.20
CA MET A 68 -4.17 -0.55 -1.97
C MET A 68 -4.14 -1.46 -0.74
N LEU A 69 -4.61 -2.70 -0.87
CA LEU A 69 -4.59 -3.69 0.21
C LEU A 69 -3.16 -4.15 0.50
N ALA A 70 -2.37 -4.44 -0.54
CA ALA A 70 -0.97 -4.83 -0.38
C ALA A 70 -0.16 -3.76 0.35
N ALA A 71 -0.27 -2.48 -0.06
CA ALA A 71 0.38 -1.36 0.62
C ALA A 71 0.00 -1.29 2.11
N LEU A 72 -1.28 -1.49 2.43
CA LEU A 72 -1.74 -1.47 3.81
C LEU A 72 -1.20 -2.65 4.62
N LEU A 73 -1.22 -3.87 4.07
CA LEU A 73 -0.72 -5.06 4.76
C LEU A 73 0.79 -4.97 5.03
N ILE A 74 1.59 -4.50 4.07
CA ILE A 74 3.03 -4.27 4.25
C ILE A 74 3.24 -3.27 5.40
N ARG A 75 2.54 -2.14 5.39
CA ARG A 75 2.68 -1.14 6.46
C ARG A 75 2.32 -1.69 7.83
N LEU A 76 1.19 -2.40 7.96
CA LEU A 76 0.74 -2.99 9.23
C LEU A 76 1.66 -4.11 9.74
N GLU A 77 2.40 -4.79 8.85
CA GLU A 77 3.41 -5.79 9.22
C GLU A 77 4.67 -5.13 9.79
N LEU A 78 5.04 -3.97 9.27
CA LEU A 78 6.26 -3.25 9.64
C LEU A 78 6.10 -2.36 10.86
N LEU A 79 4.89 -1.81 11.10
CA LEU A 79 4.62 -0.97 12.26
C LEU A 79 4.68 -1.77 13.58
N PRO A 80 5.13 -1.14 14.69
CA PRO A 80 5.52 0.27 14.82
C PRO A 80 7.01 0.56 14.54
N GLU A 81 7.86 -0.47 14.34
CA GLU A 81 9.32 -0.31 14.26
C GLU A 81 9.77 0.42 12.98
N ILE A 82 9.07 0.16 11.88
CA ILE A 82 9.40 0.69 10.56
C ILE A 82 8.12 1.27 9.95
N ASP A 83 8.11 2.55 9.61
CA ASP A 83 7.01 3.15 8.83
C ASP A 83 7.43 3.34 7.37
N THR A 84 6.46 3.25 6.47
CA THR A 84 6.67 3.22 5.02
C THR A 84 5.72 4.16 4.30
N ARG A 85 6.11 4.63 3.11
CA ARG A 85 5.29 5.43 2.20
C ARG A 85 5.03 4.67 0.91
N TYR A 86 3.95 5.01 0.23
CA TYR A 86 3.50 4.33 -0.98
C TYR A 86 2.99 5.31 -2.03
N GLY A 87 3.50 5.18 -3.23
CA GLY A 87 2.91 5.74 -4.44
C GLY A 87 2.18 4.64 -5.21
N LEU A 88 0.91 4.85 -5.48
CA LEU A 88 0.10 3.96 -6.31
C LEU A 88 -0.13 4.62 -7.66
N GLY A 89 0.08 3.88 -8.75
CA GLY A 89 -0.15 4.31 -10.11
C GLY A 89 -1.19 3.46 -10.80
N TRP A 90 -1.93 4.04 -11.73
CA TRP A 90 -2.80 3.32 -12.66
C TRP A 90 -2.45 3.71 -14.09
N GLY A 91 -2.05 2.74 -14.91
CA GLY A 91 -1.67 2.99 -16.30
C GLY A 91 -1.05 1.77 -16.97
N PRO A 92 -0.84 1.82 -18.29
CA PRO A 92 -0.15 0.75 -19.00
C PRO A 92 1.33 0.64 -18.57
N ILE A 93 1.86 -0.57 -18.63
CA ILE A 93 3.27 -0.87 -18.37
C ILE A 93 3.87 -1.69 -19.52
N GLU A 94 5.18 -1.57 -19.71
CA GLU A 94 5.94 -2.37 -20.66
C GLU A 94 7.04 -3.14 -19.91
N VAL A 95 7.06 -4.47 -20.08
CA VAL A 95 8.06 -5.35 -19.47
C VAL A 95 9.09 -5.74 -20.51
N PHE A 96 10.35 -5.31 -20.32
CA PHE A 96 11.47 -5.55 -21.25
C PHE A 96 12.21 -6.85 -20.94
N ASP A 97 12.37 -7.17 -19.65
CA ASP A 97 13.04 -8.39 -19.21
C ASP A 97 12.29 -9.00 -18.00
N PRO A 98 11.42 -9.98 -18.25
CA PRO A 98 10.67 -10.66 -17.19
C PRO A 98 11.51 -11.63 -16.36
N ALA A 99 12.72 -11.98 -16.80
CA ALA A 99 13.61 -12.89 -16.06
C ALA A 99 14.39 -12.19 -14.96
N ARG A 100 14.54 -10.87 -15.07
CA ARG A 100 15.19 -10.06 -14.03
C ARG A 100 14.33 -9.96 -12.77
N ARG A 101 14.94 -9.72 -11.62
CA ARG A 101 14.26 -9.50 -10.33
C ARG A 101 14.74 -8.21 -9.67
N PRO A 102 13.84 -7.24 -9.41
CA PRO A 102 12.51 -7.11 -10.04
C PRO A 102 12.62 -7.00 -11.56
N ALA A 103 11.53 -7.30 -12.28
CA ALA A 103 11.51 -7.26 -13.74
C ALA A 103 11.94 -5.89 -14.27
N ALA A 104 12.69 -5.87 -15.38
CA ALA A 104 13.03 -4.60 -16.04
C ALA A 104 11.79 -4.12 -16.81
N GLN A 105 11.30 -2.94 -16.46
CA GLN A 105 10.03 -2.42 -16.94
C GLN A 105 9.95 -0.90 -16.84
N ASP A 106 9.03 -0.32 -17.59
CA ASP A 106 8.76 1.12 -17.62
C ASP A 106 7.29 1.37 -18.04
N GLY A 107 6.88 2.62 -18.11
CA GLY A 107 5.60 3.03 -18.65
C GLY A 107 4.80 3.95 -17.76
N PRO A 108 3.65 4.46 -18.28
CA PRO A 108 2.81 5.43 -17.59
C PRO A 108 2.35 4.99 -16.19
N GLY A 109 2.10 3.69 -15.96
CA GLY A 109 1.78 3.15 -14.66
C GLY A 109 2.89 3.40 -13.63
N TRP A 110 4.14 3.10 -14.00
CA TRP A 110 5.30 3.31 -13.12
C TRP A 110 5.60 4.79 -12.88
N TRP A 111 5.45 5.62 -13.91
CA TRP A 111 5.58 7.08 -13.76
C TRP A 111 4.51 7.64 -12.82
N ALA A 112 3.27 7.15 -12.92
CA ALA A 112 2.19 7.53 -12.01
C ALA A 112 2.51 7.16 -10.55
N ALA A 113 3.01 5.94 -10.29
CA ALA A 113 3.41 5.52 -8.95
C ALA A 113 4.56 6.36 -8.40
N ARG A 114 5.56 6.72 -9.23
CA ARG A 114 6.67 7.59 -8.84
C ARG A 114 6.19 9.00 -8.49
N ASP A 115 5.31 9.58 -9.31
CA ASP A 115 4.71 10.89 -9.02
C ASP A 115 3.90 10.85 -7.73
N ALA A 116 3.13 9.77 -7.51
CA ALA A 116 2.35 9.58 -6.30
C ALA A 116 3.25 9.47 -5.04
N LEU A 117 4.38 8.76 -5.12
CA LEU A 117 5.34 8.65 -4.01
C LEU A 117 5.95 10.01 -3.69
N THR A 118 6.34 10.78 -4.71
CA THR A 118 6.87 12.14 -4.54
C THR A 118 5.83 13.07 -3.91
N GLU A 119 4.58 12.98 -4.37
CA GLU A 119 3.48 13.81 -3.85
C GLU A 119 3.18 13.52 -2.37
N VAL A 120 3.13 12.23 -1.96
CA VAL A 120 2.90 11.89 -0.55
C VAL A 120 4.07 12.33 0.33
N GLU A 121 5.30 12.25 -0.15
CA GLU A 121 6.48 12.74 0.56
C GLU A 121 6.37 14.23 0.86
N GLN A 122 6.14 15.04 -0.18
CA GLN A 122 6.00 16.49 -0.06
C GLN A 122 4.84 16.89 0.87
N ARG A 123 3.69 16.21 0.76
CA ARG A 123 2.53 16.47 1.62
C ARG A 123 2.79 16.11 3.08
N ALA A 124 3.50 15.02 3.33
CA ALA A 124 3.81 14.57 4.68
C ALA A 124 4.78 15.51 5.44
N GLU A 125 5.46 16.44 4.75
CA GLU A 125 6.28 17.49 5.38
C GLU A 125 5.42 18.53 6.14
N HIS A 126 4.16 18.71 5.74
CA HIS A 126 3.27 19.68 6.37
C HIS A 126 2.57 19.07 7.60
N THR A 127 2.51 19.83 8.68
CA THR A 127 1.93 19.39 9.98
C THR A 127 0.51 18.82 9.84
N GLN A 128 -0.33 19.42 8.99
CA GLN A 128 -1.73 19.02 8.82
C GLN A 128 -1.90 17.71 8.04
N SER A 129 -0.90 17.28 7.30
CA SER A 129 -0.93 16.08 6.44
C SER A 129 0.23 15.11 6.71
N ARG A 130 0.93 15.27 7.83
CA ARG A 130 2.06 14.42 8.22
C ARG A 130 1.70 12.93 8.42
N HIS A 131 0.41 12.62 8.55
CA HIS A 131 -0.12 11.27 8.66
C HIS A 131 -0.20 10.53 7.32
N LEU A 132 -0.16 11.26 6.19
CA LEU A 132 -0.25 10.67 4.87
C LEU A 132 0.92 9.73 4.60
N ARG A 133 0.58 8.55 4.10
CA ARG A 133 1.54 7.50 3.73
C ARG A 133 1.28 6.93 2.35
N THR A 134 0.10 7.19 1.79
CA THR A 134 -0.28 6.62 0.50
C THR A 134 -0.91 7.69 -0.37
N TRP A 135 -0.50 7.73 -1.64
CA TRP A 135 -1.08 8.60 -2.65
C TRP A 135 -1.33 7.83 -3.93
N PHE A 136 -2.24 8.33 -4.76
CA PHE A 136 -2.61 7.69 -6.01
C PHE A 136 -2.62 8.68 -7.16
N VAL A 137 -2.08 8.26 -8.32
CA VAL A 137 -2.11 8.99 -9.59
C VAL A 137 -2.59 8.06 -10.70
N ASP A 138 -3.50 8.57 -11.54
CA ASP A 138 -4.04 7.87 -12.71
C ASP A 138 -3.43 8.46 -13.99
N ARG A 139 -2.77 7.60 -14.78
CA ARG A 139 -2.24 7.88 -16.12
C ARG A 139 -2.76 6.88 -17.16
N SER A 140 -3.96 6.34 -16.95
CA SER A 140 -4.59 5.41 -17.90
C SER A 140 -4.95 6.05 -19.23
N THR A 141 -5.14 7.36 -19.24
CA THR A 141 -5.37 8.13 -20.45
C THR A 141 -4.14 8.96 -20.80
N THR A 142 -3.73 8.98 -22.08
CA THR A 142 -2.58 9.70 -22.62
C THR A 142 -2.78 11.22 -22.69
N ALA A 143 -3.59 11.82 -21.85
CA ALA A 143 -3.68 13.26 -21.73
C ALA A 143 -2.32 13.81 -21.28
N SER A 144 -1.72 14.65 -22.15
CA SER A 144 -0.40 15.28 -21.97
C SER A 144 -0.22 15.81 -20.56
N ALA A 145 1.01 15.66 -20.05
CA ALA A 145 1.48 16.20 -18.79
C ALA A 145 1.20 17.72 -18.68
N GLY A 146 0.11 18.07 -18.05
CA GLY A 146 -0.30 19.45 -17.82
C GLY A 146 -1.66 19.49 -17.18
N SER A 147 -1.73 19.60 -15.84
CA SER A 147 -2.87 20.00 -15.01
C SER A 147 -4.27 19.56 -15.46
N ALA A 148 -4.45 18.34 -15.98
CA ALA A 148 -5.79 17.80 -16.14
C ALA A 148 -6.41 17.63 -14.74
N PRO A 149 -7.69 18.06 -14.54
CA PRO A 149 -8.38 17.82 -13.29
C PRO A 149 -8.38 16.31 -13.03
N ARG A 150 -8.09 15.94 -11.77
CA ARG A 150 -8.11 14.55 -11.33
C ARG A 150 -9.43 13.92 -11.74
N SER A 151 -9.42 12.73 -12.35
CA SER A 151 -10.66 12.01 -12.64
C SER A 151 -11.44 11.78 -11.33
N ALA A 152 -12.77 11.73 -11.38
CA ALA A 152 -13.57 11.53 -10.17
C ALA A 152 -13.16 10.25 -9.43
N PRO A 153 -12.91 9.09 -10.09
CA PRO A 153 -12.39 7.90 -9.42
C PRO A 153 -11.05 8.13 -8.71
N ALA A 154 -10.10 8.83 -9.34
CA ALA A 154 -8.82 9.15 -8.71
C ALA A 154 -9.00 10.08 -7.50
N GLY A 155 -9.92 11.02 -7.56
CA GLY A 155 -10.27 11.90 -6.43
C GLY A 155 -10.82 11.11 -5.24
N PHE A 156 -11.72 10.17 -5.46
CA PHE A 156 -12.27 9.30 -4.42
C PHE A 156 -11.20 8.37 -3.81
N ALA A 157 -10.34 7.78 -4.64
CA ALA A 157 -9.24 6.95 -4.17
C ALA A 157 -8.32 7.72 -3.22
N VAL A 158 -7.90 8.92 -3.59
CA VAL A 158 -7.05 9.78 -2.74
C VAL A 158 -7.77 10.20 -1.45
N ALA A 159 -9.05 10.55 -1.51
CA ALA A 159 -9.82 10.91 -0.33
C ALA A 159 -9.92 9.73 0.66
N PHE A 160 -10.19 8.53 0.16
CA PHE A 160 -10.18 7.31 0.98
C PHE A 160 -8.82 7.06 1.62
N LEU A 161 -7.74 7.08 0.82
CA LEU A 161 -6.37 6.84 1.30
C LEU A 161 -5.98 7.84 2.40
N SER A 162 -6.36 9.10 2.26
CA SER A 162 -6.07 10.14 3.25
C SER A 162 -6.78 9.87 4.58
N VAL A 163 -8.07 9.52 4.56
CA VAL A 163 -8.84 9.17 5.77
C VAL A 163 -8.32 7.88 6.40
N ARG A 164 -8.01 6.87 5.59
CA ARG A 164 -7.44 5.60 6.04
C ARG A 164 -6.11 5.81 6.78
N ASP A 165 -5.22 6.59 6.19
CA ASP A 165 -3.89 6.84 6.76
C ASP A 165 -3.98 7.58 8.10
N GLU A 166 -4.93 8.52 8.27
CA GLU A 166 -5.21 9.18 9.56
C GLU A 166 -5.73 8.20 10.60
N ILE A 167 -6.67 7.34 10.24
CA ILE A 167 -7.21 6.31 11.15
C ILE A 167 -6.08 5.40 11.65
N ILE A 168 -5.19 4.96 10.73
CA ILE A 168 -4.08 4.07 11.08
C ILE A 168 -3.04 4.79 11.95
N ALA A 169 -2.74 6.06 11.66
CA ALA A 169 -1.82 6.86 12.47
C ALA A 169 -2.30 7.02 13.92
N GLY A 170 -3.61 7.00 14.17
CA GLY A 170 -4.21 7.03 15.51
C GLY A 170 -4.26 5.68 16.24
N MET A 171 -3.83 4.59 15.61
CA MET A 171 -3.83 3.25 16.22
C MET A 171 -2.54 2.99 17.01
N ASP A 172 -2.66 2.22 18.09
CA ASP A 172 -1.52 1.59 18.76
C ASP A 172 -1.16 0.24 18.11
N GLU A 173 -0.04 -0.33 18.50
CA GLU A 173 0.50 -1.59 17.97
C GLU A 173 -0.51 -2.75 18.01
N ARG A 174 -1.26 -2.91 19.12
CA ARG A 174 -2.30 -3.96 19.23
C ARG A 174 -3.39 -3.75 18.18
N LYS A 175 -3.85 -2.52 17.98
CA LYS A 175 -4.88 -2.21 16.99
C LYS A 175 -4.38 -2.45 15.57
N HIS A 176 -3.09 -2.17 15.27
CA HIS A 176 -2.47 -2.53 13.99
C HIS A 176 -2.52 -4.04 13.75
N ARG A 177 -2.13 -4.87 14.75
CA ARG A 177 -2.21 -6.34 14.64
C ARG A 177 -3.64 -6.83 14.46
N LEU A 178 -4.61 -6.28 15.21
CA LEU A 178 -6.03 -6.62 15.07
C LEU A 178 -6.58 -6.24 13.69
N LEU A 179 -6.27 -5.04 13.19
CA LEU A 179 -6.67 -4.62 11.85
C LEU A 179 -6.06 -5.54 10.78
N ARG A 180 -4.77 -5.82 10.85
CA ARG A 180 -4.11 -6.76 9.95
C ARG A 180 -4.81 -8.12 9.96
N GLY A 181 -5.11 -8.66 11.14
CA GLY A 181 -5.78 -9.94 11.27
C GLY A 181 -7.17 -9.98 10.60
N VAL A 182 -8.01 -8.98 10.81
CA VAL A 182 -9.33 -8.94 10.14
C VAL A 182 -9.23 -8.74 8.64
N LEU A 183 -8.25 -7.98 8.15
CA LEU A 183 -8.00 -7.82 6.70
C LEU A 183 -7.51 -9.13 6.05
N THR A 184 -6.86 -9.99 6.81
CA THR A 184 -6.38 -11.31 6.34
C THR A 184 -7.34 -12.46 6.63
N GLY A 185 -8.56 -12.16 7.11
CA GLY A 185 -9.64 -13.13 7.32
C GLY A 185 -9.65 -13.83 8.68
N ALA A 186 -8.83 -13.39 9.66
CA ALA A 186 -8.84 -13.95 10.98
C ALA A 186 -10.16 -13.64 11.71
N THR A 187 -10.70 -14.62 12.41
CA THR A 187 -11.88 -14.45 13.26
C THR A 187 -11.55 -13.70 14.55
N GLN A 188 -12.55 -13.05 15.14
CA GLN A 188 -12.35 -12.36 16.42
C GLN A 188 -11.94 -13.36 17.55
N ALA A 189 -12.31 -14.64 17.47
CA ALA A 189 -11.90 -15.66 18.43
C ALA A 189 -10.39 -15.98 18.30
N GLU A 190 -9.89 -16.12 17.07
CA GLU A 190 -8.47 -16.32 16.80
C GLU A 190 -7.63 -15.12 17.25
N LEU A 191 -8.12 -13.90 16.96
CA LEU A 191 -7.47 -12.66 17.41
C LEU A 191 -7.45 -12.53 18.92
N ALA A 192 -8.55 -12.89 19.60
CA ALA A 192 -8.62 -12.89 21.05
C ALA A 192 -7.58 -13.84 21.67
N SER A 193 -7.46 -15.05 21.09
CA SER A 193 -6.46 -16.04 21.51
C SER A 193 -5.04 -15.53 21.29
N ALA A 194 -4.74 -14.97 20.11
CA ALA A 194 -3.41 -14.47 19.76
C ALA A 194 -2.97 -13.27 20.64
N GLU A 195 -3.91 -12.38 20.99
CA GLU A 195 -3.63 -11.17 21.79
C GLU A 195 -3.78 -11.40 23.31
N GLY A 196 -4.19 -12.59 23.75
CA GLY A 196 -4.39 -12.90 25.17
C GLY A 196 -5.50 -12.08 25.82
N ILE A 197 -6.56 -11.74 25.08
CA ILE A 197 -7.71 -10.95 25.54
C ILE A 197 -9.03 -11.67 25.22
N THR A 198 -10.15 -11.13 25.69
CA THR A 198 -11.46 -11.70 25.40
C THR A 198 -12.00 -11.26 24.04
N GLN A 199 -12.83 -12.09 23.40
CA GLN A 199 -13.48 -11.74 22.12
C GLN A 199 -14.31 -10.45 22.20
N PRO A 200 -15.08 -10.14 23.27
CA PRO A 200 -15.72 -8.84 23.42
C PRO A 200 -14.72 -7.66 23.47
N ALA A 201 -13.53 -7.85 24.05
CA ALA A 201 -12.48 -6.82 24.05
C ALA A 201 -11.94 -6.58 22.64
N VAL A 202 -11.72 -7.63 21.83
CA VAL A 202 -11.37 -7.49 20.40
C VAL A 202 -12.42 -6.69 19.65
N SER A 203 -13.71 -7.06 19.81
CA SER A 203 -14.82 -6.35 19.15
C SER A 203 -14.85 -4.86 19.51
N GLN A 204 -14.66 -4.52 20.79
CA GLN A 204 -14.61 -3.12 21.24
C GLN A 204 -13.42 -2.36 20.66
N LEU A 205 -12.24 -2.98 20.63
CA LEU A 205 -11.03 -2.38 20.06
C LEU A 205 -11.20 -2.10 18.57
N LEU A 206 -11.68 -3.07 17.78
CA LEU A 206 -11.95 -2.92 16.35
C LEU A 206 -12.96 -1.81 16.07
N THR A 207 -14.03 -1.72 16.88
CA THR A 207 -15.05 -0.67 16.73
C THR A 207 -14.49 0.71 17.03
N ARG A 208 -13.80 0.86 18.18
CA ARG A 208 -13.31 2.18 18.64
C ARG A 208 -12.13 2.71 17.81
N SER A 209 -11.35 1.83 17.20
CA SER A 209 -10.19 2.22 16.39
C SER A 209 -10.54 2.63 14.95
N GLY A 210 -11.77 2.42 14.50
CA GLY A 210 -12.13 2.59 13.09
C GLY A 210 -11.71 1.41 12.18
N ALA A 211 -11.18 0.32 12.74
CA ALA A 211 -10.73 -0.85 11.97
C ALA A 211 -11.85 -1.47 11.11
N HIS A 212 -13.07 -1.51 11.62
CA HIS A 212 -14.23 -1.98 10.87
C HIS A 212 -14.54 -1.08 9.66
N ALA A 213 -14.38 0.25 9.82
CA ALA A 213 -14.60 1.19 8.71
C ALA A 213 -13.53 1.02 7.62
N VAL A 214 -12.26 0.83 8.01
CA VAL A 214 -11.17 0.57 7.06
C VAL A 214 -11.42 -0.74 6.31
N ARG A 215 -11.79 -1.83 7.02
CA ARG A 215 -12.10 -3.12 6.39
C ARG A 215 -13.26 -3.01 5.42
N LEU A 216 -14.40 -2.45 5.86
CA LEU A 216 -15.59 -2.29 5.00
C LEU A 216 -15.29 -1.45 3.77
N ALA A 217 -14.52 -0.37 3.92
CA ALA A 217 -14.15 0.46 2.78
C ALA A 217 -13.28 -0.29 1.77
N HIS A 218 -12.34 -1.13 2.22
CA HIS A 218 -11.57 -2.01 1.31
C HIS A 218 -12.47 -3.01 0.60
N GLU A 219 -13.43 -3.63 1.27
CA GLU A 219 -14.40 -4.56 0.67
C GLU A 219 -15.23 -3.85 -0.42
N GLN A 220 -15.70 -2.64 -0.15
CA GLN A 220 -16.45 -1.85 -1.15
C GLN A 220 -15.57 -1.42 -2.34
N LEU A 221 -14.32 -1.06 -2.10
CA LEU A 221 -13.39 -0.71 -3.18
C LEU A 221 -13.05 -1.93 -4.06
N ASP A 222 -13.01 -3.12 -3.47
CA ASP A 222 -12.82 -4.37 -4.21
C ASP A 222 -13.94 -4.65 -5.22
N GLU A 223 -15.15 -4.18 -4.94
CA GLU A 223 -16.31 -4.31 -5.83
C GLU A 223 -16.34 -3.27 -6.97
N ILE A 224 -15.80 -2.07 -6.75
CA ILE A 224 -16.00 -0.91 -7.64
C ILE A 224 -14.75 -0.40 -8.36
N LEU A 225 -13.55 -0.74 -7.89
CA LEU A 225 -12.31 -0.34 -8.55
C LEU A 225 -11.83 -1.43 -9.51
N PRO A 226 -11.33 -1.00 -10.70
CA PRO A 226 -10.76 -1.92 -11.68
C PRO A 226 -9.52 -2.62 -11.14
#